data_df5b39a6e762b5c14e5a87891ee6da80
#
_entry.id   df5b39a6e762b5c14e5a87891ee6da80
#
_cell.length_a   1.000
_cell.length_b   1.000
_cell.length_c   1.000
_cell.angle_alpha   90.00
_cell.angle_beta   90.00
_cell.angle_gamma   90.00
#
_symmetry.space_group_name_H-M   'P 1'
#
loop_
_entity.id
_entity.type
_entity.pdbx_description
1 polymer ?
#
loop_
_entity_poly.entity_id
_entity_poly.type
_entity_poly.pdbx_seq_one_letter_code
_entity_poly.pdbx_strand_id
1 'polypeptide(L)'
;METKLLITAHLLVSKYQDHIPFYRQLDIFKREHISIAASTVNGWYADALDLLNPLYEVLKKEVLSSDYIQVDESTIPVMDKDKPGSTRKGYHWIVKSPMQNQLFFHYQQGSRSQKVVVELLHTFQGAVQCDAYGAYAIYENKKGVLLLGCMAHARRKFEQALKDDPERAQYALRIFQKLYAIEREAQQREYPPDQVKKLREEESYPLLKEFEGWLSENALKVLPKSLIGKAIAYTYTIYPRLARYVLDGRYRIDNNGAENGIRPLALGRKNYLFCGNDQSAERTAVIYSLLGSCRLADVNPTAWLTDVLNRIPDYTINMLHELLPKNWKPATEKN
;
A
#
# COMPACT_ATOMS: atom_id res chain seq x y z
N MET A 1 -20.93 11.61 26.26
CA MET A 1 -20.37 11.73 24.90
C MET A 1 -19.05 10.96 24.80
N GLU A 2 -18.13 11.14 25.72
CA GLU A 2 -16.80 10.45 25.76
C GLU A 2 -16.88 8.93 25.71
N THR A 3 -17.76 8.31 26.50
CA THR A 3 -17.92 6.84 26.50
C THR A 3 -18.30 6.28 25.13
N LYS A 4 -19.19 6.97 24.38
CA LYS A 4 -19.56 6.56 23.00
C LYS A 4 -18.33 6.58 22.09
N LEU A 5 -17.51 7.62 22.16
CA LEU A 5 -16.34 7.78 21.27
C LEU A 5 -15.24 6.77 21.62
N LEU A 6 -15.01 6.48 22.90
CA LEU A 6 -14.07 5.46 23.35
C LEU A 6 -14.48 4.05 22.84
N ILE A 7 -15.77 3.69 23.01
CA ILE A 7 -16.28 2.41 22.49
C ILE A 7 -16.17 2.36 20.96
N THR A 8 -16.47 3.46 20.27
CA THR A 8 -16.36 3.53 18.81
C THR A 8 -14.92 3.34 18.35
N ALA A 9 -13.96 3.99 19.00
CA ALA A 9 -12.53 3.82 18.70
C ALA A 9 -12.09 2.36 18.93
N HIS A 10 -12.50 1.75 20.05
CA HIS A 10 -12.23 0.34 20.32
C HIS A 10 -12.80 -0.59 19.24
N LEU A 11 -14.07 -0.42 18.87
CA LEU A 11 -14.73 -1.21 17.83
C LEU A 11 -14.01 -1.12 16.47
N LEU A 12 -13.59 0.08 16.09
CA LEU A 12 -12.89 0.33 14.83
C LEU A 12 -11.49 -0.30 14.82
N VAL A 13 -10.70 -0.08 15.89
CA VAL A 13 -9.35 -0.66 15.99
C VAL A 13 -9.44 -2.18 16.02
N SER A 14 -10.32 -2.75 16.84
CA SER A 14 -10.52 -4.21 16.92
C SER A 14 -10.92 -4.81 15.57
N LYS A 15 -11.72 -4.11 14.76
CA LYS A 15 -12.11 -4.62 13.43
C LYS A 15 -11.00 -4.52 12.40
N TYR A 16 -10.30 -3.39 12.32
CA TYR A 16 -9.41 -3.09 11.20
C TYR A 16 -7.92 -3.35 11.50
N GLN A 17 -7.54 -3.38 12.79
CA GLN A 17 -6.18 -3.71 13.23
C GLN A 17 -6.10 -5.14 13.77
N ASP A 18 -7.06 -5.57 14.61
CA ASP A 18 -7.05 -6.89 15.25
C ASP A 18 -7.87 -7.92 14.46
N HIS A 19 -8.55 -7.47 13.38
CA HIS A 19 -9.34 -8.29 12.46
C HIS A 19 -10.55 -9.00 13.08
N ILE A 20 -11.16 -8.43 14.13
CA ILE A 20 -12.34 -8.95 14.81
C ILE A 20 -13.59 -8.28 14.22
N PRO A 21 -14.41 -8.96 13.39
CA PRO A 21 -15.64 -8.38 12.83
C PRO A 21 -16.63 -7.94 13.91
N PHE A 22 -17.46 -6.95 13.60
CA PHE A 22 -18.43 -6.40 14.58
C PHE A 22 -19.31 -7.46 15.23
N TYR A 23 -19.82 -8.45 14.48
CA TYR A 23 -20.65 -9.50 15.05
C TYR A 23 -19.92 -10.29 16.15
N ARG A 24 -18.61 -10.61 15.97
CA ARG A 24 -17.82 -11.28 17.02
C ARG A 24 -17.59 -10.38 18.22
N GLN A 25 -17.37 -9.08 18.00
CA GLN A 25 -17.23 -8.11 19.10
C GLN A 25 -18.53 -8.01 19.91
N LEU A 26 -19.68 -7.99 19.24
CA LEU A 26 -20.99 -8.01 19.89
C LEU A 26 -21.23 -9.29 20.69
N ASP A 27 -20.78 -10.45 20.18
CA ASP A 27 -20.83 -11.71 20.91
C ASP A 27 -19.89 -11.71 22.15
N ILE A 28 -18.74 -11.05 22.06
CA ILE A 28 -17.84 -10.83 23.20
C ILE A 28 -18.53 -9.97 24.25
N PHE A 29 -19.11 -8.83 23.89
CA PHE A 29 -19.82 -7.96 24.81
C PHE A 29 -21.01 -8.64 25.47
N LYS A 30 -21.76 -9.47 24.71
CA LYS A 30 -22.89 -10.23 25.24
C LYS A 30 -22.48 -11.20 26.35
N ARG A 31 -21.29 -11.83 26.25
CA ARG A 31 -20.73 -12.69 27.30
C ARG A 31 -20.40 -11.90 28.59
N GLU A 32 -20.09 -10.63 28.45
CA GLU A 32 -19.84 -9.69 29.55
C GLU A 32 -21.15 -8.97 29.99
N HIS A 33 -22.32 -9.52 29.63
CA HIS A 33 -23.65 -8.94 29.95
C HIS A 33 -23.90 -7.54 29.36
N ILE A 34 -23.13 -7.11 28.33
CA ILE A 34 -23.34 -5.86 27.63
C ILE A 34 -24.08 -6.14 26.32
N SER A 35 -25.24 -5.55 26.13
CA SER A 35 -26.05 -5.69 24.91
C SER A 35 -26.06 -4.39 24.11
N ILE A 36 -25.52 -4.44 22.91
CA ILE A 36 -25.53 -3.32 21.95
C ILE A 36 -26.13 -3.84 20.66
N ALA A 37 -27.10 -3.12 20.10
CA ALA A 37 -27.68 -3.49 18.81
C ALA A 37 -26.68 -3.32 17.66
N ALA A 38 -26.69 -4.25 16.70
CA ALA A 38 -25.82 -4.16 15.52
C ALA A 38 -26.07 -2.88 14.70
N SER A 39 -27.31 -2.41 14.64
CA SER A 39 -27.66 -1.13 14.00
C SER A 39 -26.98 0.07 14.68
N THR A 40 -26.89 0.06 16.00
CA THR A 40 -26.21 1.10 16.79
C THR A 40 -24.71 1.13 16.45
N VAL A 41 -24.05 -0.05 16.44
CA VAL A 41 -22.62 -0.15 16.07
C VAL A 41 -22.39 0.33 14.63
N ASN A 42 -23.25 -0.05 13.70
CA ASN A 42 -23.16 0.41 12.30
C ASN A 42 -23.38 1.92 12.16
N GLY A 43 -24.27 2.52 12.96
CA GLY A 43 -24.44 3.97 13.01
C GLY A 43 -23.19 4.66 13.55
N TRP A 44 -22.64 4.21 14.68
CA TRP A 44 -21.39 4.77 15.24
C TRP A 44 -20.21 4.66 14.27
N TYR A 45 -20.11 3.51 13.58
CA TYR A 45 -19.13 3.31 12.52
C TYR A 45 -19.26 4.34 11.41
N ALA A 46 -20.48 4.55 10.91
CA ALA A 46 -20.73 5.49 9.82
C ALA A 46 -20.41 6.92 10.26
N ASP A 47 -20.95 7.36 11.40
CA ASP A 47 -20.74 8.71 11.95
C ASP A 47 -19.24 9.01 12.13
N ALA A 48 -18.49 8.06 12.73
CA ALA A 48 -17.08 8.26 12.99
C ALA A 48 -16.25 8.38 11.70
N LEU A 49 -16.54 7.57 10.68
CA LEU A 49 -15.76 7.62 9.44
C LEU A 49 -16.14 8.80 8.55
N ASP A 50 -17.39 9.23 8.59
CA ASP A 50 -17.79 10.47 7.91
C ASP A 50 -17.14 11.69 8.58
N LEU A 51 -17.02 11.69 9.92
CA LEU A 51 -16.29 12.72 10.68
C LEU A 51 -14.78 12.74 10.37
N LEU A 52 -14.18 11.58 10.13
CA LEU A 52 -12.75 11.45 9.81
C LEU A 52 -12.42 11.73 8.33
N ASN A 53 -13.43 11.83 7.46
CA ASN A 53 -13.19 12.00 6.03
C ASN A 53 -12.40 13.28 5.67
N PRO A 54 -12.62 14.47 6.28
CA PRO A 54 -11.78 15.64 6.04
C PRO A 54 -10.30 15.41 6.38
N LEU A 55 -10.01 14.67 7.45
CA LEU A 55 -8.64 14.33 7.84
C LEU A 55 -8.00 13.35 6.83
N TYR A 56 -8.78 12.39 6.31
CA TYR A 56 -8.33 11.51 5.22
C TYR A 56 -7.98 12.29 3.95
N GLU A 57 -8.76 13.30 3.57
CA GLU A 57 -8.44 14.12 2.40
C GLU A 57 -7.15 14.96 2.60
N VAL A 58 -6.85 15.41 3.82
CA VAL A 58 -5.57 16.03 4.16
C VAL A 58 -4.42 15.03 4.02
N LEU A 59 -4.57 13.81 4.57
CA LEU A 59 -3.58 12.73 4.43
C LEU A 59 -3.28 12.42 2.97
N LYS A 60 -4.32 12.30 2.15
CA LYS A 60 -4.20 12.02 0.71
C LYS A 60 -3.42 13.11 -0.02
N LYS A 61 -3.72 14.38 0.26
CA LYS A 61 -2.98 15.52 -0.31
C LYS A 61 -1.51 15.50 0.10
N GLU A 62 -1.21 15.22 1.38
CA GLU A 62 0.16 15.12 1.84
C GLU A 62 0.92 13.99 1.14
N VAL A 63 0.38 12.78 1.07
CA VAL A 63 1.03 11.66 0.39
C VAL A 63 1.30 11.97 -1.08
N LEU A 64 0.35 12.60 -1.78
CA LEU A 64 0.48 12.98 -3.19
C LEU A 64 1.39 14.20 -3.42
N SER A 65 1.75 14.96 -2.39
CA SER A 65 2.75 16.04 -2.48
C SER A 65 4.20 15.53 -2.47
N SER A 66 4.40 14.24 -2.22
CA SER A 66 5.72 13.60 -2.30
C SER A 66 6.20 13.53 -3.74
N ASP A 67 7.50 13.61 -3.96
CA ASP A 67 8.15 13.39 -5.26
C ASP A 67 8.45 11.91 -5.57
N TYR A 68 8.15 11.01 -4.62
CA TYR A 68 8.28 9.56 -4.79
C TYR A 68 7.18 8.81 -4.04
N ILE A 69 6.42 8.01 -4.78
CA ILE A 69 5.35 7.16 -4.27
C ILE A 69 5.45 5.73 -4.76
N GLN A 70 4.94 4.82 -3.93
CA GLN A 70 4.71 3.41 -4.26
C GLN A 70 3.21 3.18 -4.39
N VAL A 71 2.78 2.47 -5.43
CA VAL A 71 1.35 2.21 -5.72
C VAL A 71 1.13 0.73 -5.96
N ASP A 72 0.05 0.21 -5.41
CA ASP A 72 -0.41 -1.16 -5.61
C ASP A 72 -1.93 -1.22 -5.42
N GLU A 73 -2.59 -2.35 -5.74
CA GLU A 73 -4.01 -2.50 -5.55
C GLU A 73 -4.37 -3.90 -5.03
N SER A 74 -5.52 -3.97 -4.36
CA SER A 74 -6.08 -5.21 -3.85
C SER A 74 -7.58 -5.26 -4.03
N THR A 75 -8.10 -6.45 -4.33
CA THR A 75 -9.55 -6.64 -4.45
C THR A 75 -10.22 -6.61 -3.09
N ILE A 76 -11.46 -6.11 -3.07
CA ILE A 76 -12.37 -6.20 -1.94
C ILE A 76 -13.74 -6.67 -2.43
N PRO A 77 -14.35 -7.73 -1.86
CA PRO A 77 -15.73 -8.09 -2.17
C PRO A 77 -16.69 -7.04 -1.60
N VAL A 78 -17.67 -6.66 -2.41
CA VAL A 78 -18.75 -5.73 -2.02
C VAL A 78 -20.08 -6.38 -2.39
N MET A 79 -21.08 -6.32 -1.49
CA MET A 79 -22.41 -6.86 -1.76
C MET A 79 -22.97 -6.29 -3.04
N ASP A 80 -23.50 -7.17 -3.89
CA ASP A 80 -24.12 -6.79 -5.15
C ASP A 80 -25.58 -6.45 -4.92
N LYS A 81 -25.96 -5.21 -5.22
CA LYS A 81 -27.35 -4.75 -5.06
C LYS A 81 -28.30 -5.41 -6.05
N ASP A 82 -27.78 -5.75 -7.24
CA ASP A 82 -28.55 -6.31 -8.35
C ASP A 82 -28.68 -7.84 -8.27
N LYS A 83 -27.85 -8.47 -7.42
CA LYS A 83 -27.83 -9.93 -7.20
C LYS A 83 -27.77 -10.25 -5.70
N PRO A 84 -28.91 -10.26 -4.99
CA PRO A 84 -28.96 -10.56 -3.57
C PRO A 84 -28.23 -11.84 -3.20
N GLY A 85 -27.43 -11.81 -2.14
CA GLY A 85 -26.62 -12.95 -1.70
C GLY A 85 -25.30 -13.17 -2.43
N SER A 86 -25.00 -12.35 -3.44
CA SER A 86 -23.71 -12.36 -4.14
C SER A 86 -22.86 -11.14 -3.83
N THR A 87 -21.57 -11.21 -4.17
CA THR A 87 -20.64 -10.08 -4.10
C THR A 87 -20.05 -9.78 -5.45
N ARG A 88 -19.79 -8.52 -5.72
CA ARG A 88 -19.00 -8.06 -6.85
C ARG A 88 -17.61 -7.59 -6.39
N LYS A 89 -16.67 -7.50 -7.32
CA LYS A 89 -15.32 -7.01 -7.03
C LYS A 89 -15.31 -5.48 -6.98
N GLY A 90 -14.80 -4.94 -5.87
CA GLY A 90 -14.24 -3.60 -5.79
C GLY A 90 -12.73 -3.66 -5.67
N TYR A 91 -12.06 -2.52 -5.70
CA TYR A 91 -10.60 -2.43 -5.58
C TYR A 91 -10.23 -1.33 -4.58
N HIS A 92 -9.30 -1.65 -3.69
CA HIS A 92 -8.59 -0.65 -2.90
C HIS A 92 -7.21 -0.46 -3.51
N TRP A 93 -6.93 0.77 -3.91
CA TRP A 93 -5.64 1.22 -4.35
C TRP A 93 -4.89 1.79 -3.16
N ILE A 94 -3.66 1.36 -2.92
CA ILE A 94 -2.78 1.95 -1.92
C ILE A 94 -1.78 2.86 -2.59
N VAL A 95 -1.60 4.04 -2.03
CA VAL A 95 -0.51 4.95 -2.38
C VAL A 95 0.29 5.20 -1.11
N LYS A 96 1.57 4.92 -1.16
CA LYS A 96 2.50 5.12 -0.04
C LYS A 96 3.61 6.07 -0.44
N SER A 97 3.88 7.07 0.38
CA SER A 97 5.11 7.85 0.30
C SER A 97 6.16 7.27 1.26
N PRO A 98 7.24 6.64 0.75
CA PRO A 98 8.34 6.17 1.58
C PRO A 98 9.04 7.30 2.33
N MET A 99 9.11 8.49 1.72
CA MET A 99 9.81 9.65 2.28
C MET A 99 9.05 10.29 3.44
N GLN A 100 7.73 10.36 3.34
CA GLN A 100 6.88 10.94 4.39
C GLN A 100 6.43 9.90 5.41
N ASN A 101 6.72 8.62 5.17
CA ASN A 101 6.28 7.48 5.97
C ASN A 101 4.76 7.47 6.21
N GLN A 102 4.00 7.76 5.17
CA GLN A 102 2.54 7.82 5.15
C GLN A 102 1.96 7.02 4.00
N LEU A 103 0.72 6.61 4.13
CA LEU A 103 -0.03 5.91 3.09
C LEU A 103 -1.50 6.32 3.12
N PHE A 104 -2.18 6.15 1.98
CA PHE A 104 -3.63 6.15 1.94
C PHE A 104 -4.16 5.05 1.01
N PHE A 105 -5.39 4.63 1.27
CA PHE A 105 -6.17 3.75 0.40
C PHE A 105 -7.23 4.57 -0.32
N HIS A 106 -7.49 4.22 -1.56
CA HIS A 106 -8.59 4.76 -2.36
C HIS A 106 -9.46 3.61 -2.86
N TYR A 107 -10.78 3.71 -2.64
CA TYR A 107 -11.72 2.71 -3.13
C TYR A 107 -12.17 3.03 -4.55
N GLN A 108 -12.22 2.01 -5.40
CA GLN A 108 -12.78 2.10 -6.74
C GLN A 108 -13.76 0.96 -6.99
N GLN A 109 -14.97 1.33 -7.40
CA GLN A 109 -16.01 0.38 -7.77
C GLN A 109 -15.68 -0.34 -9.08
N GLY A 110 -15.69 -1.67 -9.05
CA GLY A 110 -15.79 -2.55 -10.22
C GLY A 110 -14.64 -2.51 -11.24
N SER A 111 -13.71 -1.55 -11.15
CA SER A 111 -12.70 -1.36 -12.19
C SER A 111 -11.27 -1.33 -11.66
N ARG A 112 -10.39 -2.03 -12.39
CA ARG A 112 -8.93 -1.97 -12.26
C ARG A 112 -8.32 -1.32 -13.50
N SER A 113 -9.07 -0.41 -14.13
CA SER A 113 -8.67 0.16 -15.41
C SER A 113 -7.63 1.26 -15.25
N GLN A 114 -6.96 1.55 -16.36
CA GLN A 114 -6.06 2.69 -16.52
C GLN A 114 -6.69 4.03 -16.12
N LYS A 115 -8.01 4.20 -16.34
CA LYS A 115 -8.75 5.41 -15.96
C LYS A 115 -8.62 5.72 -14.47
N VAL A 116 -8.67 4.70 -13.60
CA VAL A 116 -8.53 4.87 -12.15
C VAL A 116 -7.15 5.41 -11.79
N VAL A 117 -6.09 4.85 -12.39
CA VAL A 117 -4.72 5.30 -12.17
C VAL A 117 -4.56 6.77 -12.60
N VAL A 118 -5.17 7.13 -13.74
CA VAL A 118 -5.15 8.52 -14.25
C VAL A 118 -5.85 9.47 -13.28
N GLU A 119 -7.03 9.12 -12.79
CA GLU A 119 -7.78 9.94 -11.84
C GLU A 119 -7.03 10.08 -10.51
N LEU A 120 -6.48 8.97 -10.00
CA LEU A 120 -5.77 8.93 -8.73
C LEU A 120 -4.48 9.77 -8.73
N LEU A 121 -3.75 9.77 -9.87
CA LEU A 121 -2.43 10.38 -10.01
C LEU A 121 -2.41 11.52 -11.03
N HIS A 122 -3.56 12.15 -11.33
CA HIS A 122 -3.66 13.12 -12.42
C HIS A 122 -2.74 14.34 -12.27
N THR A 123 -2.54 14.83 -11.06
CA THR A 123 -1.66 15.97 -10.74
C THR A 123 -0.26 15.54 -10.29
N PHE A 124 -0.02 14.24 -10.12
CA PHE A 124 1.25 13.77 -9.57
C PHE A 124 2.42 14.03 -10.52
N GLN A 125 3.52 14.51 -9.95
CA GLN A 125 4.82 14.70 -10.57
C GLN A 125 5.89 14.00 -9.71
N GLY A 126 6.79 13.24 -10.33
CA GLY A 126 7.85 12.53 -9.60
C GLY A 126 7.93 11.05 -9.96
N ALA A 127 8.53 10.25 -9.09
CA ALA A 127 8.71 8.83 -9.30
C ALA A 127 7.50 8.01 -8.79
N VAL A 128 7.00 7.11 -9.62
CA VAL A 128 5.94 6.14 -9.28
C VAL A 128 6.50 4.74 -9.37
N GLN A 129 6.59 4.04 -8.25
CA GLN A 129 7.00 2.64 -8.22
C GLN A 129 5.77 1.73 -8.13
N CYS A 130 5.68 0.76 -9.02
CA CYS A 130 4.57 -0.17 -9.11
C CYS A 130 5.04 -1.53 -9.66
N ASP A 131 4.13 -2.49 -9.71
CA ASP A 131 4.33 -3.72 -10.48
C ASP A 131 4.25 -3.45 -12.00
N ALA A 132 4.35 -4.50 -12.80
CA ALA A 132 4.26 -4.39 -14.25
C ALA A 132 2.81 -4.39 -14.79
N TYR A 133 1.83 -4.10 -13.95
CA TYR A 133 0.45 -4.07 -14.41
C TYR A 133 0.23 -2.99 -15.48
N GLY A 134 -0.45 -3.38 -16.57
CA GLY A 134 -0.57 -2.55 -17.79
C GLY A 134 -1.27 -1.20 -17.59
N ALA A 135 -2.04 -1.03 -16.50
CA ALA A 135 -2.70 0.24 -16.22
C ALA A 135 -1.72 1.40 -15.99
N TYR A 136 -0.50 1.10 -15.52
CA TYR A 136 0.53 2.11 -15.28
C TYR A 136 1.30 2.50 -16.56
N ALA A 137 1.16 1.76 -17.66
CA ALA A 137 1.93 2.00 -18.89
C ALA A 137 1.70 3.39 -19.49
N ILE A 138 0.55 4.04 -19.22
CA ILE A 138 0.28 5.41 -19.67
C ILE A 138 1.29 6.43 -19.12
N TYR A 139 1.90 6.12 -17.97
CA TYR A 139 2.88 7.00 -17.34
C TYR A 139 4.29 6.83 -17.89
N GLU A 140 4.56 5.84 -18.76
CA GLU A 140 5.91 5.62 -19.34
C GLU A 140 6.42 6.85 -20.08
N ASN A 141 5.53 7.54 -20.79
CA ASN A 141 5.86 8.72 -21.59
C ASN A 141 5.25 10.01 -21.04
N LYS A 142 4.65 9.98 -19.82
CA LYS A 142 4.07 11.19 -19.24
C LYS A 142 5.19 12.09 -18.73
N LYS A 143 5.28 13.30 -19.27
CA LYS A 143 6.26 14.31 -18.83
C LYS A 143 6.10 14.57 -17.33
N GLY A 144 7.23 14.54 -16.61
CA GLY A 144 7.28 14.79 -15.18
C GLY A 144 6.98 13.55 -14.31
N VAL A 145 6.76 12.38 -14.90
CA VAL A 145 6.59 11.12 -14.17
C VAL A 145 7.66 10.11 -14.57
N LEU A 146 8.32 9.52 -13.60
CA LEU A 146 9.30 8.46 -13.76
C LEU A 146 8.72 7.14 -13.21
N LEU A 147 8.47 6.16 -14.08
CA LEU A 147 8.05 4.83 -13.63
C LEU A 147 9.25 4.01 -13.15
N LEU A 148 9.12 3.43 -11.95
CA LEU A 148 10.04 2.45 -11.38
C LEU A 148 9.35 1.08 -11.31
N GLY A 149 10.13 0.01 -11.55
CA GLY A 149 9.66 -1.37 -11.44
C GLY A 149 9.87 -1.93 -10.03
N CYS A 150 9.39 -3.17 -9.85
CA CYS A 150 9.55 -3.94 -8.62
C CYS A 150 10.42 -5.18 -8.87
N MET A 151 11.63 -5.20 -8.30
CA MET A 151 12.55 -6.36 -8.41
C MET A 151 11.98 -7.62 -7.75
N ALA A 152 11.17 -7.49 -6.70
CA ALA A 152 10.55 -8.62 -6.03
C ALA A 152 9.60 -9.40 -6.97
N HIS A 153 8.86 -8.70 -7.82
CA HIS A 153 7.98 -9.32 -8.82
C HIS A 153 8.79 -10.08 -9.90
N ALA A 154 9.86 -9.47 -10.42
CA ALA A 154 10.74 -10.14 -11.37
C ALA A 154 11.40 -11.37 -10.75
N ARG A 155 11.96 -11.26 -9.55
CA ARG A 155 12.57 -12.36 -8.79
C ARG A 155 11.58 -13.52 -8.59
N ARG A 156 10.34 -13.25 -8.20
CA ARG A 156 9.28 -14.28 -7.99
C ARG A 156 9.02 -15.10 -9.26
N LYS A 157 9.16 -14.51 -10.46
CA LYS A 157 9.02 -15.25 -11.72
C LYS A 157 10.16 -16.27 -11.90
N PHE A 158 11.39 -15.93 -11.55
CA PHE A 158 12.51 -16.85 -11.61
C PHE A 158 12.44 -17.93 -10.52
N GLU A 159 11.93 -17.62 -9.33
CA GLU A 159 11.65 -18.63 -8.30
C GLU A 159 10.67 -19.70 -8.79
N GLN A 160 9.62 -19.29 -9.51
CA GLN A 160 8.68 -20.23 -10.13
C GLN A 160 9.32 -21.05 -11.25
N ALA A 161 10.28 -20.47 -11.97
CA ALA A 161 10.98 -21.10 -13.09
C ALA A 161 12.04 -22.15 -12.64
N LEU A 162 12.39 -22.23 -11.37
CA LEU A 162 13.26 -23.29 -10.82
C LEU A 162 12.75 -24.70 -11.12
N LYS A 163 11.45 -24.88 -11.33
CA LYS A 163 10.82 -26.15 -11.67
C LYS A 163 10.98 -26.53 -13.13
N ASP A 164 11.33 -25.58 -13.98
CA ASP A 164 11.35 -25.69 -15.42
C ASP A 164 12.79 -25.67 -15.97
N ASP A 165 13.58 -24.68 -15.55
CA ASP A 165 14.98 -24.50 -15.92
C ASP A 165 15.78 -24.03 -14.70
N PRO A 166 16.25 -24.95 -13.85
CA PRO A 166 16.98 -24.60 -12.63
C PRO A 166 18.24 -23.79 -12.87
N GLU A 167 18.98 -24.08 -13.95
CA GLU A 167 20.28 -23.46 -14.23
C GLU A 167 20.11 -21.96 -14.50
N ARG A 168 19.23 -21.60 -15.47
CA ARG A 168 18.97 -20.21 -15.80
C ARG A 168 18.25 -19.47 -14.68
N ALA A 169 17.31 -20.13 -13.99
CA ALA A 169 16.61 -19.53 -12.88
C ALA A 169 17.56 -19.21 -11.71
N GLN A 170 18.48 -20.11 -11.36
CA GLN A 170 19.48 -19.87 -10.33
C GLN A 170 20.45 -18.77 -10.68
N TYR A 171 20.87 -18.67 -11.96
CA TYR A 171 21.69 -17.55 -12.40
C TYR A 171 21.03 -16.21 -12.11
N ALA A 172 19.78 -16.03 -12.57
CA ALA A 172 19.03 -14.79 -12.33
C ALA A 172 18.82 -14.52 -10.82
N LEU A 173 18.51 -15.57 -10.05
CA LEU A 173 18.32 -15.44 -8.61
C LEU A 173 19.61 -15.01 -7.88
N ARG A 174 20.79 -15.45 -8.34
CA ARG A 174 22.08 -14.97 -7.80
C ARG A 174 22.29 -13.48 -8.08
N ILE A 175 21.91 -12.99 -9.25
CA ILE A 175 21.97 -11.54 -9.55
C ILE A 175 21.04 -10.75 -8.59
N PHE A 176 19.79 -11.17 -8.44
CA PHE A 176 18.89 -10.54 -7.46
C PHE A 176 19.47 -10.58 -6.04
N GLN A 177 20.04 -11.71 -5.63
CA GLN A 177 20.66 -11.85 -4.31
C GLN A 177 21.78 -10.82 -4.08
N LYS A 178 22.66 -10.62 -5.09
CA LYS A 178 23.73 -9.61 -5.03
C LYS A 178 23.13 -8.20 -4.92
N LEU A 179 22.16 -7.84 -5.78
CA LEU A 179 21.51 -6.54 -5.74
C LEU A 179 20.87 -6.24 -4.38
N TYR A 180 20.14 -7.22 -3.80
CA TYR A 180 19.57 -7.08 -2.46
C TYR A 180 20.63 -7.06 -1.34
N ALA A 181 21.79 -7.64 -1.55
CA ALA A 181 22.90 -7.57 -0.59
C ALA A 181 23.46 -6.14 -0.50
N ILE A 182 23.63 -5.46 -1.62
CA ILE A 182 24.04 -4.06 -1.69
C ILE A 182 23.05 -3.15 -0.95
N GLU A 183 21.75 -3.36 -1.16
CA GLU A 183 20.70 -2.60 -0.46
C GLU A 183 20.74 -2.82 1.07
N ARG A 184 20.96 -4.07 1.49
CA ARG A 184 21.11 -4.38 2.92
C ARG A 184 22.35 -3.75 3.54
N GLU A 185 23.47 -3.73 2.82
CA GLU A 185 24.68 -3.04 3.27
C GLU A 185 24.45 -1.55 3.48
N ALA A 186 23.81 -0.89 2.48
CA ALA A 186 23.46 0.52 2.58
C ALA A 186 22.55 0.81 3.79
N GLN A 187 21.57 -0.06 4.03
CA GLN A 187 20.67 0.06 5.17
C GLN A 187 21.37 -0.18 6.52
N GLN A 188 22.21 -1.21 6.63
CA GLN A 188 22.93 -1.54 7.86
C GLN A 188 23.94 -0.47 8.26
N ARG A 189 24.52 0.20 7.25
CA ARG A 189 25.46 1.32 7.46
C ARG A 189 24.75 2.66 7.55
N GLU A 190 23.42 2.69 7.46
CA GLU A 190 22.61 3.91 7.53
C GLU A 190 23.07 5.01 6.55
N TYR A 191 23.47 4.59 5.35
CA TYR A 191 23.96 5.53 4.34
C TYR A 191 22.90 6.56 3.94
N PRO A 192 23.26 7.86 3.88
CA PRO A 192 22.38 8.88 3.32
C PRO A 192 22.16 8.65 1.82
N PRO A 193 21.09 9.22 1.24
CA PRO A 193 20.71 8.97 -0.15
C PRO A 193 21.83 9.14 -1.17
N ASP A 194 22.68 10.14 -1.02
CA ASP A 194 23.79 10.38 -1.96
C ASP A 194 24.85 9.28 -1.90
N GLN A 195 25.13 8.74 -0.72
CA GLN A 195 26.04 7.60 -0.58
C GLN A 195 25.40 6.29 -1.11
N VAL A 196 24.09 6.09 -0.89
CA VAL A 196 23.36 4.96 -1.47
C VAL A 196 23.42 5.03 -3.01
N LYS A 197 23.19 6.20 -3.59
CA LYS A 197 23.29 6.39 -5.04
C LYS A 197 24.68 6.04 -5.55
N LYS A 198 25.74 6.53 -4.91
CA LYS A 198 27.13 6.23 -5.30
C LYS A 198 27.42 4.73 -5.19
N LEU A 199 27.04 4.07 -4.12
CA LEU A 199 27.20 2.61 -3.94
C LEU A 199 26.49 1.84 -5.07
N ARG A 200 25.28 2.25 -5.46
CA ARG A 200 24.54 1.65 -6.57
C ARG A 200 25.21 1.87 -7.95
N GLU A 201 25.79 3.04 -8.16
CA GLU A 201 26.54 3.35 -9.37
C GLU A 201 27.80 2.46 -9.49
N GLU A 202 28.49 2.23 -8.38
CA GLU A 202 29.72 1.43 -8.33
C GLU A 202 29.44 -0.09 -8.38
N GLU A 203 28.42 -0.59 -7.66
CA GLU A 203 28.21 -2.03 -7.48
C GLU A 203 26.95 -2.57 -8.18
N SER A 204 25.81 -1.87 -8.09
CA SER A 204 24.56 -2.37 -8.66
C SER A 204 24.50 -2.20 -10.18
N TYR A 205 24.98 -1.07 -10.69
CA TYR A 205 24.91 -0.77 -12.12
C TYR A 205 25.68 -1.77 -13.00
N PRO A 206 26.89 -2.20 -12.68
CA PRO A 206 27.58 -3.27 -13.43
C PRO A 206 26.79 -4.59 -13.44
N LEU A 207 26.23 -5.01 -12.29
CA LEU A 207 25.38 -6.21 -12.20
C LEU A 207 24.11 -6.11 -13.05
N LEU A 208 23.51 -4.92 -13.09
CA LEU A 208 22.36 -4.66 -13.95
C LEU A 208 22.72 -4.76 -15.42
N LYS A 209 23.86 -4.23 -15.84
CA LYS A 209 24.34 -4.34 -17.23
C LYS A 209 24.63 -5.79 -17.63
N GLU A 210 25.30 -6.56 -16.77
CA GLU A 210 25.49 -7.99 -16.95
C GLU A 210 24.16 -8.71 -17.14
N PHE A 211 23.18 -8.42 -16.28
CA PHE A 211 21.86 -9.03 -16.31
C PHE A 211 21.07 -8.67 -17.56
N GLU A 212 21.13 -7.43 -18.03
CA GLU A 212 20.50 -6.98 -19.27
C GLU A 212 20.99 -7.79 -20.47
N GLY A 213 22.32 -7.93 -20.61
CA GLY A 213 22.94 -8.74 -21.66
C GLY A 213 22.51 -10.20 -21.59
N TRP A 214 22.53 -10.78 -20.39
CA TRP A 214 22.11 -12.15 -20.17
C TRP A 214 20.62 -12.37 -20.53
N LEU A 215 19.71 -11.43 -20.14
CA LEU A 215 18.30 -11.50 -20.49
C LEU A 215 18.09 -11.48 -22.01
N SER A 216 18.77 -10.58 -22.71
CA SER A 216 18.71 -10.45 -24.18
C SER A 216 19.14 -11.72 -24.88
N GLU A 217 20.28 -12.30 -24.49
CA GLU A 217 20.82 -13.53 -25.07
C GLU A 217 19.91 -14.75 -24.81
N ASN A 218 19.38 -14.88 -23.60
CA ASN A 218 18.60 -16.04 -23.22
C ASN A 218 17.14 -15.97 -23.70
N ALA A 219 16.63 -14.78 -23.99
CA ALA A 219 15.30 -14.62 -24.59
C ALA A 219 15.14 -15.40 -25.92
N LEU A 220 16.24 -15.55 -26.66
CA LEU A 220 16.26 -16.29 -27.95
C LEU A 220 16.51 -17.79 -27.78
N LYS A 221 16.92 -18.25 -26.57
CA LYS A 221 17.36 -19.63 -26.32
C LYS A 221 16.31 -20.46 -25.55
N VAL A 222 15.21 -19.86 -25.17
CA VAL A 222 14.16 -20.52 -24.35
C VAL A 222 12.81 -20.56 -25.06
N LEU A 223 11.96 -21.52 -24.68
CA LEU A 223 10.61 -21.60 -25.21
C LEU A 223 9.76 -20.46 -24.58
N PRO A 224 9.11 -19.59 -25.38
CA PRO A 224 8.37 -18.42 -24.85
C PRO A 224 7.26 -18.75 -23.84
N LYS A 225 6.65 -19.95 -23.95
CA LYS A 225 5.55 -20.40 -23.06
C LYS A 225 6.03 -21.12 -21.81
N SER A 226 7.31 -21.50 -21.71
CA SER A 226 7.90 -22.11 -20.51
C SER A 226 7.91 -21.11 -19.34
N LEU A 227 8.10 -21.59 -18.10
CA LEU A 227 8.18 -20.70 -16.93
C LEU A 227 9.40 -19.80 -17.02
N ILE A 228 10.55 -20.34 -17.45
CA ILE A 228 11.76 -19.53 -17.62
C ILE A 228 11.61 -18.53 -18.76
N GLY A 229 11.00 -18.90 -19.90
CA GLY A 229 10.73 -17.98 -20.99
C GLY A 229 9.83 -16.81 -20.58
N LYS A 230 8.78 -17.10 -19.83
CA LYS A 230 7.90 -16.06 -19.24
C LYS A 230 8.62 -15.17 -18.24
N ALA A 231 9.52 -15.72 -17.41
CA ALA A 231 10.30 -14.95 -16.46
C ALA A 231 11.27 -14.00 -17.16
N ILE A 232 11.99 -14.49 -18.17
CA ILE A 232 12.92 -13.69 -18.98
C ILE A 232 12.16 -12.61 -19.74
N ALA A 233 11.11 -12.97 -20.49
CA ALA A 233 10.31 -12.01 -21.27
C ALA A 233 9.71 -10.91 -20.40
N TYR A 234 9.11 -11.26 -19.26
CA TYR A 234 8.58 -10.30 -18.29
C TYR A 234 9.68 -9.33 -17.83
N THR A 235 10.80 -9.87 -17.35
CA THR A 235 11.88 -9.07 -16.77
C THR A 235 12.53 -8.18 -17.81
N TYR A 236 12.77 -8.70 -19.02
CA TYR A 236 13.32 -7.93 -20.13
C TYR A 236 12.41 -6.77 -20.56
N THR A 237 11.10 -7.02 -20.64
CA THR A 237 10.13 -5.97 -21.00
C THR A 237 10.12 -4.80 -20.03
N ILE A 238 10.24 -5.08 -18.72
CA ILE A 238 10.22 -4.03 -17.69
C ILE A 238 11.62 -3.62 -17.22
N TYR A 239 12.66 -4.17 -17.84
CA TYR A 239 14.04 -3.95 -17.41
C TYR A 239 14.40 -2.46 -17.26
N PRO A 240 14.04 -1.56 -18.20
CA PRO A 240 14.32 -0.14 -18.02
C PRO A 240 13.74 0.44 -16.73
N ARG A 241 12.53 0.02 -16.34
CA ARG A 241 11.89 0.47 -15.08
C ARG A 241 12.58 -0.12 -13.87
N LEU A 242 13.06 -1.38 -13.97
CA LEU A 242 13.80 -2.05 -12.89
C LEU A 242 15.14 -1.37 -12.62
N ALA A 243 15.85 -0.97 -13.67
CA ALA A 243 17.17 -0.34 -13.54
C ALA A 243 17.11 1.10 -12.98
N ARG A 244 15.98 1.79 -13.10
CA ARG A 244 15.84 3.20 -12.68
C ARG A 244 16.01 3.46 -11.18
N TYR A 245 15.91 2.44 -10.32
CA TYR A 245 16.08 2.65 -8.88
C TYR A 245 17.48 3.16 -8.49
N VAL A 246 18.49 2.92 -9.34
CA VAL A 246 19.86 3.41 -9.10
C VAL A 246 20.00 4.92 -9.31
N LEU A 247 19.04 5.58 -9.97
CA LEU A 247 19.11 7.00 -10.30
C LEU A 247 19.04 7.92 -9.08
N ASP A 248 18.44 7.44 -7.99
CA ASP A 248 18.29 8.21 -6.75
C ASP A 248 18.37 7.25 -5.56
N GLY A 249 19.20 7.58 -4.56
CA GLY A 249 19.36 6.75 -3.35
C GLY A 249 18.10 6.63 -2.49
N ARG A 250 17.10 7.47 -2.70
CA ARG A 250 15.80 7.43 -2.01
C ARG A 250 14.87 6.34 -2.57
N TYR A 251 15.03 5.96 -3.85
CA TYR A 251 14.20 4.95 -4.48
C TYR A 251 14.45 3.58 -3.87
N ARG A 252 13.41 2.79 -3.74
CA ARG A 252 13.52 1.41 -3.26
C ARG A 252 13.75 0.46 -4.42
N ILE A 253 14.43 -0.65 -4.16
CA ILE A 253 14.64 -1.72 -5.15
C ILE A 253 13.33 -2.44 -5.51
N ASP A 254 12.34 -2.40 -4.63
CA ASP A 254 11.04 -3.06 -4.80
C ASP A 254 9.88 -2.25 -4.20
N ASN A 255 8.66 -2.71 -4.51
CA ASN A 255 7.39 -2.14 -4.06
C ASN A 255 6.85 -2.77 -2.76
N ASN A 256 7.68 -3.52 -2.03
CA ASN A 256 7.26 -4.23 -0.81
C ASN A 256 6.69 -3.29 0.27
N GLY A 257 7.05 -2.01 0.23
CA GLY A 257 6.49 -1.00 1.13
C GLY A 257 4.98 -0.84 0.97
N ALA A 258 4.48 -0.78 -0.27
CA ALA A 258 3.04 -0.73 -0.56
C ALA A 258 2.38 -2.10 -0.32
N GLU A 259 3.01 -3.21 -0.75
CA GLU A 259 2.49 -4.57 -0.51
C GLU A 259 2.29 -4.85 1.00
N ASN A 260 3.25 -4.46 1.85
CA ASN A 260 3.12 -4.56 3.30
C ASN A 260 2.01 -3.65 3.87
N GLY A 261 1.77 -2.51 3.22
CA GLY A 261 0.64 -1.62 3.54
C GLY A 261 -0.71 -2.30 3.33
N ILE A 262 -0.84 -3.15 2.29
CA ILE A 262 -2.08 -3.88 1.96
C ILE A 262 -2.36 -5.04 2.95
N ARG A 263 -1.36 -5.57 3.64
CA ARG A 263 -1.53 -6.77 4.50
C ARG A 263 -2.71 -6.71 5.47
N PRO A 264 -2.95 -5.62 6.24
CA PRO A 264 -4.09 -5.55 7.16
C PRO A 264 -5.44 -5.69 6.42
N LEU A 265 -5.59 -5.06 5.28
CA LEU A 265 -6.78 -5.20 4.43
C LEU A 265 -6.93 -6.66 3.95
N ALA A 266 -5.84 -7.29 3.49
CA ALA A 266 -5.85 -8.66 2.98
C ALA A 266 -6.18 -9.69 4.07
N LEU A 267 -5.77 -9.45 5.32
CA LEU A 267 -6.13 -10.25 6.48
C LEU A 267 -7.56 -9.96 6.93
N GLY A 268 -7.93 -8.68 7.04
CA GLY A 268 -9.26 -8.25 7.48
C GLY A 268 -10.37 -8.81 6.60
N ARG A 269 -10.24 -8.73 5.27
CA ARG A 269 -11.25 -9.27 4.34
C ARG A 269 -11.48 -10.79 4.46
N LYS A 270 -10.52 -11.55 5.01
CA LYS A 270 -10.72 -12.98 5.31
C LYS A 270 -11.59 -13.20 6.55
N ASN A 271 -11.75 -12.17 7.39
CA ASN A 271 -12.55 -12.22 8.62
C ASN A 271 -13.93 -11.60 8.44
N TYR A 272 -14.04 -10.39 7.88
CA TYR A 272 -15.35 -9.75 7.64
C TYR A 272 -15.93 -10.07 6.26
N LEU A 273 -15.22 -10.76 5.39
CA LEU A 273 -15.57 -11.35 4.09
C LEU A 273 -15.89 -10.32 2.99
N PHE A 274 -16.73 -9.32 3.25
CA PHE A 274 -17.15 -8.32 2.26
C PHE A 274 -17.54 -6.99 2.91
N CYS A 275 -17.64 -5.94 2.11
CA CYS A 275 -18.30 -4.69 2.48
C CYS A 275 -19.77 -4.73 2.07
N GLY A 276 -20.67 -4.18 2.90
CA GLY A 276 -22.12 -4.23 2.67
C GLY A 276 -22.59 -3.41 1.46
N ASN A 277 -21.83 -2.39 1.06
CA ASN A 277 -22.08 -1.52 -0.09
C ASN A 277 -20.81 -0.73 -0.43
N ASP A 278 -20.86 0.09 -1.50
CA ASP A 278 -19.72 0.93 -1.91
C ASP A 278 -19.32 1.95 -0.86
N GLN A 279 -20.28 2.61 -0.23
CA GLN A 279 -20.02 3.57 0.83
C GLN A 279 -19.27 2.92 2.02
N SER A 280 -19.61 1.66 2.36
CA SER A 280 -18.86 0.91 3.38
C SER A 280 -17.42 0.62 2.91
N ALA A 281 -17.21 0.38 1.62
CA ALA A 281 -15.88 0.16 1.06
C ALA A 281 -15.06 1.45 1.02
N GLU A 282 -15.68 2.59 0.72
CA GLU A 282 -15.05 3.93 0.83
C GLU A 282 -14.62 4.23 2.26
N ARG A 283 -15.52 4.04 3.24
CA ARG A 283 -15.21 4.19 4.66
C ARG A 283 -14.11 3.24 5.12
N THR A 284 -14.06 2.03 4.54
CA THR A 284 -12.95 1.07 4.78
C THR A 284 -11.62 1.62 4.27
N ALA A 285 -11.59 2.34 3.14
CA ALA A 285 -10.39 3.02 2.66
C ALA A 285 -9.93 4.11 3.64
N VAL A 286 -10.84 4.92 4.15
CA VAL A 286 -10.55 5.96 5.16
C VAL A 286 -9.87 5.36 6.39
N ILE A 287 -10.48 4.35 7.02
CA ILE A 287 -9.95 3.81 8.27
C ILE A 287 -8.61 3.07 8.08
N TYR A 288 -8.44 2.27 7.00
CA TYR A 288 -7.15 1.63 6.74
C TYR A 288 -6.04 2.65 6.42
N SER A 289 -6.38 3.79 5.84
CA SER A 289 -5.41 4.88 5.60
C SER A 289 -4.90 5.46 6.91
N LEU A 290 -5.82 5.80 7.80
CA LEU A 290 -5.50 6.44 9.08
C LEU A 290 -4.79 5.46 10.03
N LEU A 291 -5.31 4.24 10.22
CA LEU A 291 -4.65 3.23 11.05
C LEU A 291 -3.33 2.73 10.46
N GLY A 292 -3.24 2.65 9.11
CA GLY A 292 -1.99 2.35 8.43
C GLY A 292 -0.92 3.41 8.67
N SER A 293 -1.33 4.69 8.69
CA SER A 293 -0.44 5.81 9.01
C SER A 293 -0.05 5.83 10.50
N CYS A 294 -0.95 5.45 11.44
CA CYS A 294 -0.58 5.24 12.84
C CYS A 294 0.53 4.20 12.97
N ARG A 295 0.39 3.06 12.30
CA ARG A 295 1.42 2.01 12.32
C ARG A 295 2.76 2.49 11.77
N LEU A 296 2.77 3.29 10.70
CA LEU A 296 3.99 3.83 10.11
C LEU A 296 4.65 4.87 11.01
N ALA A 297 3.87 5.61 11.81
CA ALA A 297 4.35 6.62 12.74
C ALA A 297 4.64 6.07 14.15
N ASP A 298 4.48 4.75 14.37
CA ASP A 298 4.59 4.10 15.69
C ASP A 298 3.68 4.73 16.76
N VAL A 299 2.47 5.12 16.34
CA VAL A 299 1.45 5.73 17.20
C VAL A 299 0.41 4.68 17.60
N ASN A 300 0.06 4.63 18.89
CA ASN A 300 -1.02 3.76 19.37
C ASN A 300 -2.36 4.15 18.72
N PRO A 301 -2.95 3.27 17.90
CA PRO A 301 -4.13 3.61 17.12
C PRO A 301 -5.37 3.88 17.96
N THR A 302 -5.51 3.23 19.13
CA THR A 302 -6.66 3.43 20.03
C THR A 302 -6.57 4.79 20.72
N ALA A 303 -5.40 5.14 21.25
CA ALA A 303 -5.16 6.43 21.87
C ALA A 303 -5.38 7.57 20.87
N TRP A 304 -4.77 7.44 19.68
CA TRP A 304 -4.91 8.40 18.59
C TRP A 304 -6.36 8.59 18.16
N LEU A 305 -7.06 7.49 17.86
CA LEU A 305 -8.43 7.55 17.35
C LEU A 305 -9.41 8.13 18.39
N THR A 306 -9.23 7.76 19.66
CA THR A 306 -10.06 8.29 20.76
C THR A 306 -9.87 9.81 20.90
N ASP A 307 -8.62 10.29 20.91
CA ASP A 307 -8.32 11.72 21.01
C ASP A 307 -8.83 12.50 19.79
N VAL A 308 -8.55 11.98 18.59
CA VAL A 308 -8.97 12.65 17.34
C VAL A 308 -10.50 12.72 17.21
N LEU A 309 -11.23 11.66 17.52
CA LEU A 309 -12.70 11.69 17.48
C LEU A 309 -13.31 12.68 18.47
N ASN A 310 -12.65 12.94 19.60
CA ASN A 310 -13.07 13.96 20.56
C ASN A 310 -12.79 15.37 20.06
N ARG A 311 -11.68 15.61 19.37
CA ARG A 311 -11.20 16.95 19.02
C ARG A 311 -11.68 17.43 17.65
N ILE A 312 -11.83 16.54 16.69
CA ILE A 312 -12.05 16.88 15.28
C ILE A 312 -13.34 17.69 15.03
N PRO A 313 -14.47 17.49 15.80
CA PRO A 313 -15.68 18.28 15.57
C PRO A 313 -15.48 19.80 15.72
N ASP A 314 -14.60 20.20 16.64
CA ASP A 314 -14.34 21.59 16.95
C ASP A 314 -12.96 22.05 16.42
N TYR A 315 -12.30 21.22 15.58
CA TYR A 315 -10.97 21.50 15.09
C TYR A 315 -11.00 22.37 13.83
N THR A 316 -10.09 23.35 13.76
CA THR A 316 -9.99 24.24 12.60
C THR A 316 -9.56 23.46 11.35
N ILE A 317 -10.31 23.58 10.26
CA ILE A 317 -10.07 22.83 9.01
C ILE A 317 -8.64 22.99 8.50
N ASN A 318 -8.09 24.20 8.54
CA ASN A 318 -6.73 24.48 8.08
C ASN A 318 -5.63 23.86 8.96
N MET A 319 -5.98 23.41 10.17
CA MET A 319 -5.07 22.81 11.13
C MET A 319 -5.21 21.29 11.22
N LEU A 320 -6.09 20.66 10.42
CA LEU A 320 -6.30 19.21 10.45
C LEU A 320 -5.02 18.39 10.28
N HIS A 321 -4.03 18.91 9.59
CA HIS A 321 -2.74 18.24 9.41
C HIS A 321 -2.02 17.95 10.77
N GLU A 322 -2.31 18.71 11.83
CA GLU A 322 -1.78 18.45 13.17
C GLU A 322 -2.36 17.17 13.80
N LEU A 323 -3.55 16.73 13.37
CA LEU A 323 -4.20 15.51 13.83
C LEU A 323 -3.74 14.26 13.07
N LEU A 324 -2.98 14.40 11.98
CA LEU A 324 -2.43 13.25 11.28
C LEU A 324 -1.46 12.48 12.19
N PRO A 325 -1.43 11.14 12.13
CA PRO A 325 -0.65 10.31 13.05
C PRO A 325 0.80 10.75 13.23
N LYS A 326 1.47 11.16 12.14
CA LYS A 326 2.88 11.59 12.20
C LYS A 326 3.11 12.91 12.97
N ASN A 327 2.07 13.76 13.03
CA ASN A 327 2.14 15.08 13.66
C ASN A 327 1.40 15.12 15.01
N TRP A 328 0.65 14.06 15.31
CA TRP A 328 -0.24 14.00 16.44
C TRP A 328 0.52 14.05 17.78
N LYS A 329 -0.01 14.87 18.68
CA LYS A 329 0.37 14.91 20.09
C LYS A 329 -0.88 14.78 20.95
N PRO A 330 -0.85 13.93 22.01
CA PRO A 330 -1.95 13.84 22.95
C PRO A 330 -2.39 15.19 23.49
N ALA A 331 -3.68 15.36 23.75
CA ALA A 331 -4.21 16.63 24.28
C ALA A 331 -3.58 17.03 25.64
N THR A 332 -3.14 16.05 26.43
CA THR A 332 -2.48 16.24 27.73
C THR A 332 -1.05 16.78 27.65
N GLU A 333 -0.43 16.77 26.48
CA GLU A 333 0.94 17.28 26.27
C GLU A 333 1.00 18.73 25.70
N LYS A 334 -0.18 19.35 25.49
CA LYS A 334 -0.24 20.79 25.13
C LYS A 334 -0.16 21.64 26.42
N ASN A 335 1.03 21.78 27.01
CA ASN A 335 1.38 22.86 27.95
C ASN A 335 2.14 23.96 27.23
#